data_2f3470774e73384e01d25eabeb5fb3df
#
_entry.id   2f3470774e73384e01d25eabeb5fb3df
#
_cell.length_a   1.000
_cell.length_b   1.000
_cell.length_c   1.000
_cell.angle_alpha   90.00
_cell.angle_beta   90.00
_cell.angle_gamma   90.00
#
_symmetry.space_group_name_H-M   'P 1'
#
loop_
_entity.id
_entity.type
_entity.pdbx_description
1 polymer ?
#
loop_
_entity_poly.entity_id
_entity_poly.type
_entity_poly.pdbx_seq_one_letter_code
_entity_poly.pdbx_strand_id
1 'polypeptide(L)'
;MNKACFALFAGAALLAGAQTAAAQMDIMSQLDAIVQKSTAELAVQINLSGKQRMLTQKMSKESFLVALGVEPEKNRANLKRTMALFERTLYGLRDGEPSLRLAKTTNKGIRKQLEVVMGLWKGFKPLVAAVAAGKMDKAILKQIYKKNLPLLAEMNKAVKMYEVISGADTADLAVVINLSGKQRMLTQRMSKEFLLIALGIDKQTNRNRLNKTTALFDRTLKGLRDGDEGLRLPPTTDPKIRAQLDVVRGLWEKFHPLLKKPATAATLGAVARANLPLLAEMNRAVKMYEESW
;
A
#
# COMPACT_ATOMS: atom_id res chain seq x y z
N MET A 1 4.36 -69.92 31.82
CA MET A 1 3.82 -68.85 30.98
C MET A 1 4.96 -67.88 30.64
N ASN A 2 5.24 -67.75 29.37
CA ASN A 2 6.51 -67.28 28.82
C ASN A 2 6.74 -65.78 28.95
N LYS A 3 7.90 -65.38 29.50
CA LYS A 3 8.39 -63.99 29.52
C LYS A 3 8.55 -63.35 28.13
N ALA A 4 8.47 -64.14 27.05
CA ALA A 4 8.55 -63.67 25.66
C ALA A 4 7.27 -63.01 25.15
N CYS A 5 6.07 -63.31 25.71
CA CYS A 5 4.82 -62.66 25.29
C CYS A 5 4.66 -61.22 25.82
N PHE A 6 5.32 -60.89 26.95
CA PHE A 6 5.20 -59.52 27.51
C PHE A 6 6.04 -58.47 26.74
N ALA A 7 7.17 -58.90 26.17
CA ALA A 7 8.04 -58.01 25.38
C ALA A 7 7.47 -57.67 24.03
N LEU A 8 6.67 -58.55 23.42
CA LEU A 8 6.02 -58.30 22.12
C LEU A 8 4.86 -57.31 22.22
N PHE A 9 4.09 -57.33 23.32
CA PHE A 9 2.98 -56.38 23.54
C PHE A 9 3.49 -54.99 23.92
N ALA A 10 4.57 -54.85 24.67
CA ALA A 10 5.17 -53.55 25.01
C ALA A 10 5.83 -52.91 23.78
N GLY A 11 6.46 -53.69 22.90
CA GLY A 11 7.04 -53.16 21.65
C GLY A 11 6.01 -52.72 20.64
N ALA A 12 4.87 -53.43 20.53
CA ALA A 12 3.80 -53.03 19.61
C ALA A 12 3.05 -51.76 20.09
N ALA A 13 2.87 -51.60 21.40
CA ALA A 13 2.25 -50.36 21.96
C ALA A 13 3.18 -49.15 21.84
N LEU A 14 4.50 -49.28 21.97
CA LEU A 14 5.47 -48.22 21.76
C LEU A 14 5.58 -47.82 20.28
N LEU A 15 5.51 -48.78 19.35
CA LEU A 15 5.54 -48.52 17.92
C LEU A 15 4.23 -47.86 17.43
N ALA A 16 3.07 -48.28 17.96
CA ALA A 16 1.79 -47.63 17.65
C ALA A 16 1.71 -46.19 18.22
N GLY A 17 2.25 -45.96 19.44
CA GLY A 17 2.35 -44.62 20.01
C GLY A 17 3.34 -43.72 19.26
N ALA A 18 4.45 -44.23 18.77
CA ALA A 18 5.39 -43.48 17.95
C ALA A 18 4.84 -43.15 16.55
N GLN A 19 4.08 -44.04 15.93
CA GLN A 19 3.39 -43.77 14.65
C GLN A 19 2.28 -42.73 14.80
N THR A 20 1.53 -42.73 15.87
CA THR A 20 0.51 -41.69 16.14
C THR A 20 1.16 -40.34 16.45
N ALA A 21 2.27 -40.29 17.17
CA ALA A 21 3.03 -39.06 17.44
C ALA A 21 3.63 -38.49 16.16
N ALA A 22 4.23 -39.32 15.31
CA ALA A 22 4.79 -38.90 14.02
C ALA A 22 3.70 -38.38 13.07
N ALA A 23 2.52 -39.02 12.99
CA ALA A 23 1.39 -38.58 12.22
C ALA A 23 0.82 -37.25 12.75
N GLN A 24 0.79 -37.07 14.07
CA GLN A 24 0.38 -35.85 14.71
C GLN A 24 1.34 -34.68 14.46
N MET A 25 2.65 -34.93 14.49
CA MET A 25 3.68 -33.95 14.12
C MET A 25 3.59 -33.56 12.65
N ASP A 26 3.30 -34.50 11.74
CA ASP A 26 3.13 -34.21 10.31
C ASP A 26 1.88 -33.32 10.06
N ILE A 27 0.75 -33.64 10.72
CA ILE A 27 -0.46 -32.81 10.65
C ILE A 27 -0.21 -31.40 11.19
N MET A 28 0.49 -31.26 12.31
CA MET A 28 0.84 -29.95 12.88
C MET A 28 1.74 -29.17 11.93
N SER A 29 2.76 -29.81 11.36
CA SER A 29 3.65 -29.19 10.37
C SER A 29 2.89 -28.74 9.11
N GLN A 30 1.94 -29.54 8.62
CA GLN A 30 1.09 -29.16 7.49
C GLN A 30 0.15 -27.99 7.83
N LEU A 31 -0.43 -27.98 9.03
CA LEU A 31 -1.26 -26.86 9.50
C LEU A 31 -0.44 -25.57 9.63
N ASP A 32 0.75 -25.64 10.21
CA ASP A 32 1.65 -24.49 10.31
C ASP A 32 2.04 -23.93 8.93
N ALA A 33 2.35 -24.81 7.98
CA ALA A 33 2.65 -24.40 6.61
C ALA A 33 1.45 -23.73 5.91
N ILE A 34 0.22 -24.22 6.14
CA ILE A 34 -1.02 -23.62 5.63
C ILE A 34 -1.25 -22.25 6.27
N VAL A 35 -1.07 -22.13 7.58
CA VAL A 35 -1.23 -20.88 8.31
C VAL A 35 -0.20 -19.84 7.82
N GLN A 36 1.07 -20.21 7.75
CA GLN A 36 2.12 -19.32 7.24
C GLN A 36 1.86 -18.86 5.81
N LYS A 37 1.42 -19.77 4.92
CA LYS A 37 1.06 -19.43 3.55
C LYS A 37 -0.11 -18.44 3.49
N SER A 38 -1.16 -18.66 4.26
CA SER A 38 -2.33 -17.76 4.30
C SER A 38 -1.98 -16.39 4.85
N THR A 39 -1.08 -16.33 5.84
CA THR A 39 -0.57 -15.10 6.44
C THR A 39 0.23 -14.29 5.42
N ALA A 40 1.18 -14.92 4.73
CA ALA A 40 1.97 -14.27 3.69
C ALA A 40 1.11 -13.76 2.51
N GLU A 41 0.10 -14.52 2.09
CA GLU A 41 -0.86 -14.09 1.05
C GLU A 41 -1.63 -12.83 1.49
N LEU A 42 -2.04 -12.78 2.75
CA LEU A 42 -2.75 -11.63 3.32
C LEU A 42 -1.85 -10.39 3.41
N ALA A 43 -0.57 -10.56 3.80
CA ALA A 43 0.41 -9.47 3.80
C ALA A 43 0.53 -8.83 2.41
N VAL A 44 0.65 -9.66 1.37
CA VAL A 44 0.68 -9.21 -0.02
C VAL A 44 -0.62 -8.47 -0.40
N GLN A 45 -1.78 -8.99 -0.02
CA GLN A 45 -3.07 -8.34 -0.29
C GLN A 45 -3.18 -6.98 0.39
N ILE A 46 -2.77 -6.85 1.66
CA ILE A 46 -2.75 -5.57 2.39
C ILE A 46 -1.78 -4.59 1.72
N ASN A 47 -0.56 -5.01 1.39
CA ASN A 47 0.43 -4.16 0.73
C ASN A 47 -0.07 -3.70 -0.65
N LEU A 48 -0.56 -4.61 -1.51
CA LEU A 48 -0.97 -4.27 -2.87
C LEU A 48 -2.28 -3.48 -2.91
N SER A 49 -3.24 -3.77 -2.03
CA SER A 49 -4.42 -2.92 -1.86
C SER A 49 -4.02 -1.52 -1.34
N GLY A 50 -3.07 -1.45 -0.41
CA GLY A 50 -2.47 -0.19 0.02
C GLY A 50 -1.78 0.59 -1.11
N LYS A 51 -1.09 -0.12 -2.01
CA LYS A 51 -0.46 0.46 -3.22
C LYS A 51 -1.49 1.07 -4.17
N GLN A 52 -2.69 0.52 -4.26
CA GLN A 52 -3.77 1.10 -5.05
C GLN A 52 -4.12 2.53 -4.59
N ARG A 53 -4.16 2.80 -3.28
CA ARG A 53 -4.35 4.17 -2.75
C ARG A 53 -3.29 5.13 -3.29
N MET A 54 -2.03 4.69 -3.29
CA MET A 54 -0.92 5.48 -3.84
C MET A 54 -1.09 5.72 -5.34
N LEU A 55 -1.49 4.70 -6.11
CA LEU A 55 -1.67 4.81 -7.57
C LEU A 55 -2.79 5.79 -7.93
N THR A 56 -3.89 5.88 -7.14
CA THR A 56 -4.93 6.89 -7.38
C THR A 56 -4.37 8.30 -7.29
N GLN A 57 -3.53 8.58 -6.27
CA GLN A 57 -2.91 9.90 -6.09
C GLN A 57 -1.85 10.17 -7.15
N LYS A 58 -1.07 9.15 -7.52
CA LYS A 58 -0.02 9.22 -8.53
C LYS A 58 -0.59 9.57 -9.91
N MET A 59 -1.69 8.94 -10.34
CA MET A 59 -2.36 9.29 -11.60
C MET A 59 -2.80 10.75 -11.64
N SER A 60 -3.41 11.25 -10.56
CA SER A 60 -3.81 12.66 -10.49
C SER A 60 -2.60 13.59 -10.49
N LYS A 61 -1.53 13.26 -9.74
CA LYS A 61 -0.28 14.03 -9.73
C LYS A 61 0.33 14.10 -11.14
N GLU A 62 0.45 12.97 -11.83
CA GLU A 62 0.99 12.90 -13.18
C GLU A 62 0.16 13.72 -14.16
N SER A 63 -1.17 13.66 -14.06
CA SER A 63 -2.06 14.50 -14.87
C SER A 63 -1.83 15.99 -14.64
N PHE A 64 -1.64 16.41 -13.39
CA PHE A 64 -1.40 17.82 -13.08
C PHE A 64 0.02 18.30 -13.45
N LEU A 65 1.02 17.42 -13.40
CA LEU A 65 2.36 17.72 -13.92
C LEU A 65 2.35 17.93 -15.44
N VAL A 66 1.60 17.09 -16.18
CA VAL A 66 1.40 17.28 -17.62
C VAL A 66 0.75 18.63 -17.90
N ALA A 67 -0.32 18.99 -17.16
CA ALA A 67 -1.03 20.24 -17.32
C ALA A 67 -0.19 21.50 -16.99
N LEU A 68 0.79 21.37 -16.10
CA LEU A 68 1.72 22.43 -15.72
C LEU A 68 2.98 22.47 -16.58
N GLY A 69 3.08 21.63 -17.62
CA GLY A 69 4.24 21.58 -18.52
C GLY A 69 5.51 20.98 -17.88
N VAL A 70 5.40 20.30 -16.74
CA VAL A 70 6.56 19.68 -16.06
C VAL A 70 6.81 18.29 -16.66
N GLU A 71 7.86 18.15 -17.44
CA GLU A 71 8.25 16.92 -18.14
C GLU A 71 7.02 16.20 -18.78
N PRO A 72 6.24 16.87 -19.64
CA PRO A 72 4.92 16.41 -20.05
C PRO A 72 4.95 15.04 -20.72
N GLU A 73 5.87 14.76 -21.62
CA GLU A 73 5.95 13.47 -22.32
C GLU A 73 6.26 12.32 -21.35
N LYS A 74 7.21 12.52 -20.45
CA LYS A 74 7.56 11.56 -19.42
C LYS A 74 6.37 11.28 -18.47
N ASN A 75 5.66 12.33 -18.09
CA ASN A 75 4.50 12.18 -17.21
C ASN A 75 3.29 11.54 -17.91
N ARG A 76 3.07 11.77 -19.23
CA ARG A 76 2.09 11.02 -20.03
C ARG A 76 2.44 9.52 -20.10
N ALA A 77 3.71 9.18 -20.37
CA ALA A 77 4.17 7.80 -20.37
C ALA A 77 4.02 7.13 -18.99
N ASN A 78 4.38 7.87 -17.93
CA ASN A 78 4.19 7.39 -16.55
C ASN A 78 2.70 7.17 -16.23
N LEU A 79 1.83 8.09 -16.62
CA LEU A 79 0.38 8.00 -16.42
C LEU A 79 -0.20 6.74 -17.05
N LYS A 80 0.16 6.43 -18.31
CA LYS A 80 -0.25 5.19 -18.98
C LYS A 80 0.16 3.94 -18.19
N ARG A 81 1.43 3.90 -17.73
CA ARG A 81 1.94 2.79 -16.91
C ARG A 81 1.24 2.69 -15.55
N THR A 82 0.97 3.82 -14.91
CA THR A 82 0.28 3.87 -13.62
C THR A 82 -1.17 3.39 -13.74
N MET A 83 -1.86 3.77 -14.82
CA MET A 83 -3.22 3.29 -15.13
C MET A 83 -3.27 1.77 -15.33
N ALA A 84 -2.36 1.24 -16.15
CA ALA A 84 -2.28 -0.20 -16.43
C ALA A 84 -1.99 -1.00 -15.15
N LEU A 85 -1.05 -0.53 -14.32
CA LEU A 85 -0.73 -1.17 -13.04
C LEU A 85 -1.90 -1.11 -12.06
N PHE A 86 -2.61 0.03 -11.97
CA PHE A 86 -3.79 0.16 -11.12
C PHE A 86 -4.86 -0.84 -11.53
N GLU A 87 -5.21 -0.89 -12.81
CA GLU A 87 -6.24 -1.76 -13.34
C GLU A 87 -5.90 -3.24 -13.13
N ARG A 88 -4.70 -3.66 -13.52
CA ARG A 88 -4.22 -5.03 -13.33
C ARG A 88 -4.26 -5.46 -11.87
N THR A 89 -3.77 -4.62 -10.97
CA THR A 89 -3.75 -4.95 -9.53
C THR A 89 -5.17 -4.95 -8.95
N LEU A 90 -6.07 -4.05 -9.39
CA LEU A 90 -7.46 -4.01 -8.91
C LEU A 90 -8.22 -5.29 -9.28
N TYR A 91 -8.10 -5.76 -10.53
CA TYR A 91 -8.68 -7.03 -10.94
C TYR A 91 -8.00 -8.21 -10.26
N GLY A 92 -6.67 -8.19 -10.13
CA GLY A 92 -5.90 -9.21 -9.42
C GLY A 92 -6.29 -9.37 -7.95
N LEU A 93 -6.57 -8.26 -7.25
CA LEU A 93 -7.10 -8.32 -5.87
C LEU A 93 -8.43 -9.07 -5.80
N ARG A 94 -9.32 -8.93 -6.79
CA ARG A 94 -10.61 -9.62 -6.80
C ARG A 94 -10.49 -11.07 -7.23
N ASP A 95 -9.75 -11.34 -8.32
CA ASP A 95 -9.81 -12.62 -9.06
C ASP A 95 -8.53 -13.46 -8.94
N GLY A 96 -7.48 -12.91 -8.35
CA GLY A 96 -6.14 -13.48 -8.30
C GLY A 96 -5.26 -12.99 -9.45
N GLU A 97 -3.96 -12.86 -9.21
CA GLU A 97 -2.95 -12.52 -10.22
C GLU A 97 -1.59 -13.11 -9.80
N PRO A 98 -1.23 -14.31 -10.31
CA PRO A 98 -0.04 -15.03 -9.85
C PRO A 98 1.26 -14.25 -9.98
N SER A 99 1.42 -13.48 -11.06
CA SER A 99 2.63 -12.68 -11.28
C SER A 99 2.79 -11.52 -10.27
N LEU A 100 1.72 -11.16 -9.56
CA LEU A 100 1.74 -10.24 -8.43
C LEU A 100 1.66 -10.96 -7.08
N ARG A 101 1.71 -12.29 -7.05
CA ARG A 101 1.50 -13.13 -5.85
C ARG A 101 0.15 -12.83 -5.16
N LEU A 102 -0.86 -12.44 -5.94
CA LEU A 102 -2.19 -12.16 -5.42
C LEU A 102 -3.05 -13.43 -5.48
N ALA A 103 -3.44 -13.92 -4.32
CA ALA A 103 -4.51 -14.90 -4.21
C ALA A 103 -5.87 -14.22 -4.46
N LYS A 104 -6.81 -14.99 -5.02
CA LYS A 104 -8.20 -14.56 -5.23
C LYS A 104 -8.86 -14.23 -3.89
N THR A 105 -9.46 -13.04 -3.77
CA THR A 105 -10.24 -12.68 -2.59
C THR A 105 -11.53 -13.51 -2.53
N THR A 106 -11.68 -14.31 -1.47
CA THR A 106 -12.87 -15.14 -1.22
C THR A 106 -13.91 -14.44 -0.33
N ASN A 107 -13.49 -13.50 0.51
CA ASN A 107 -14.38 -12.74 1.39
C ASN A 107 -15.40 -11.92 0.59
N LYS A 108 -16.69 -12.24 0.72
CA LYS A 108 -17.80 -11.61 -0.02
C LYS A 108 -17.88 -10.10 0.21
N GLY A 109 -17.63 -9.63 1.44
CA GLY A 109 -17.64 -8.21 1.78
C GLY A 109 -16.55 -7.42 1.05
N ILE A 110 -15.32 -7.94 1.05
CA ILE A 110 -14.19 -7.32 0.33
C ILE A 110 -14.43 -7.34 -1.19
N ARG A 111 -14.94 -8.44 -1.74
CA ARG A 111 -15.28 -8.52 -3.17
C ARG A 111 -16.28 -7.43 -3.55
N LYS A 112 -17.36 -7.26 -2.77
CA LYS A 112 -18.35 -6.19 -3.00
C LYS A 112 -17.72 -4.80 -2.92
N GLN A 113 -16.81 -4.58 -1.97
CA GLN A 113 -16.08 -3.31 -1.85
C GLN A 113 -15.16 -3.06 -3.06
N LEU A 114 -14.47 -4.07 -3.57
CA LEU A 114 -13.65 -3.97 -4.79
C LEU A 114 -14.51 -3.65 -6.02
N GLU A 115 -15.73 -4.18 -6.12
CA GLU A 115 -16.69 -3.86 -7.19
C GLU A 115 -17.10 -2.37 -7.15
N VAL A 116 -17.31 -1.81 -5.94
CA VAL A 116 -17.54 -0.36 -5.79
C VAL A 116 -16.36 0.44 -6.33
N VAL A 117 -15.13 0.04 -5.99
CA VAL A 117 -13.90 0.68 -6.51
C VAL A 117 -13.82 0.57 -8.04
N MET A 118 -14.16 -0.59 -8.60
CA MET A 118 -14.20 -0.81 -10.07
C MET A 118 -15.23 0.10 -10.76
N GLY A 119 -16.39 0.29 -10.13
CA GLY A 119 -17.40 1.24 -10.63
C GLY A 119 -16.87 2.68 -10.69
N LEU A 120 -16.18 3.12 -9.64
CA LEU A 120 -15.55 4.45 -9.60
C LEU A 120 -14.39 4.57 -10.61
N TRP A 121 -13.62 3.51 -10.77
CA TRP A 121 -12.54 3.44 -11.77
C TRP A 121 -13.06 3.63 -13.19
N LYS A 122 -14.18 3.00 -13.55
CA LYS A 122 -14.82 3.19 -14.87
C LYS A 122 -15.11 4.66 -15.18
N GLY A 123 -15.46 5.46 -14.18
CA GLY A 123 -15.71 6.90 -14.34
C GLY A 123 -14.44 7.78 -14.25
N PHE A 124 -13.35 7.28 -13.65
CA PHE A 124 -12.09 8.02 -13.51
C PHE A 124 -11.12 7.77 -14.68
N LYS A 125 -11.05 6.51 -15.16
CA LYS A 125 -10.15 6.06 -16.23
C LYS A 125 -10.21 6.92 -17.49
N PRO A 126 -11.39 7.28 -18.06
CA PRO A 126 -11.46 8.09 -19.28
C PRO A 126 -10.81 9.48 -19.13
N LEU A 127 -10.90 10.09 -17.94
CA LEU A 127 -10.35 11.41 -17.68
C LEU A 127 -8.81 11.40 -17.69
N VAL A 128 -8.20 10.43 -16.98
CA VAL A 128 -6.74 10.31 -16.97
C VAL A 128 -6.21 9.81 -18.31
N ALA A 129 -6.97 8.99 -19.04
CA ALA A 129 -6.65 8.57 -20.40
C ALA A 129 -6.65 9.76 -21.38
N ALA A 130 -7.60 10.70 -21.25
CA ALA A 130 -7.62 11.92 -22.06
C ALA A 130 -6.36 12.74 -21.85
N VAL A 131 -5.91 12.94 -20.60
CA VAL A 131 -4.65 13.65 -20.30
C VAL A 131 -3.45 12.89 -20.87
N ALA A 132 -3.42 11.56 -20.75
CA ALA A 132 -2.37 10.73 -21.33
C ALA A 132 -2.32 10.80 -22.87
N ALA A 133 -3.44 11.13 -23.51
CA ALA A 133 -3.57 11.40 -24.95
C ALA A 133 -3.34 12.87 -25.34
N GLY A 134 -2.98 13.74 -24.37
CA GLY A 134 -2.70 15.15 -24.64
C GLY A 134 -3.89 16.12 -24.51
N LYS A 135 -5.05 15.64 -24.09
CA LYS A 135 -6.23 16.50 -23.86
C LYS A 135 -6.23 17.06 -22.43
N MET A 136 -6.06 18.36 -22.27
CA MET A 136 -5.79 19.00 -20.97
C MET A 136 -6.59 20.29 -20.80
N ASP A 137 -7.91 20.21 -20.86
CA ASP A 137 -8.73 21.35 -20.49
C ASP A 137 -8.98 21.43 -18.96
N LYS A 138 -9.35 22.62 -18.50
CA LYS A 138 -9.61 22.88 -17.06
C LYS A 138 -10.76 22.05 -16.50
N ALA A 139 -11.73 21.65 -17.33
CA ALA A 139 -12.87 20.84 -16.92
C ALA A 139 -12.42 19.41 -16.62
N ILE A 140 -11.61 18.80 -17.49
CA ILE A 140 -11.00 17.47 -17.26
C ILE A 140 -10.20 17.46 -15.94
N LEU A 141 -9.35 18.47 -15.72
CA LEU A 141 -8.53 18.54 -14.51
C LEU A 141 -9.38 18.67 -13.23
N LYS A 142 -10.44 19.47 -13.26
CA LYS A 142 -11.41 19.56 -12.16
C LYS A 142 -12.14 18.25 -11.91
N GLN A 143 -12.51 17.54 -12.97
CA GLN A 143 -13.15 16.22 -12.86
C GLN A 143 -12.18 15.18 -12.27
N ILE A 144 -10.91 15.15 -12.68
CA ILE A 144 -9.87 14.30 -12.09
C ILE A 144 -9.77 14.58 -10.59
N TYR A 145 -9.70 15.84 -10.17
CA TYR A 145 -9.68 16.24 -8.77
C TYR A 145 -10.90 15.71 -7.99
N LYS A 146 -12.12 15.97 -8.51
CA LYS A 146 -13.37 15.57 -7.85
C LYS A 146 -13.51 14.05 -7.75
N LYS A 147 -13.27 13.30 -8.84
CA LYS A 147 -13.46 11.84 -8.87
C LYS A 147 -12.34 11.05 -8.19
N ASN A 148 -11.16 11.64 -8.01
CA ASN A 148 -10.08 11.02 -7.26
C ASN A 148 -10.42 10.82 -5.78
N LEU A 149 -11.19 11.73 -5.18
CA LEU A 149 -11.51 11.69 -3.74
C LEU A 149 -12.34 10.46 -3.35
N PRO A 150 -13.51 10.17 -3.99
CA PRO A 150 -14.26 8.95 -3.69
C PRO A 150 -13.49 7.67 -4.06
N LEU A 151 -12.74 7.66 -5.16
CA LEU A 151 -11.91 6.50 -5.53
C LEU A 151 -10.88 6.16 -4.45
N LEU A 152 -10.19 7.17 -3.91
CA LEU A 152 -9.28 6.98 -2.76
C LEU A 152 -10.02 6.49 -1.51
N ALA A 153 -11.19 7.09 -1.20
CA ALA A 153 -11.95 6.77 0.00
C ALA A 153 -12.43 5.31 -0.01
N GLU A 154 -13.01 4.86 -1.13
CA GLU A 154 -13.49 3.48 -1.24
C GLU A 154 -12.35 2.46 -1.32
N MET A 155 -11.21 2.82 -1.93
CA MET A 155 -10.01 1.97 -1.87
C MET A 155 -9.45 1.87 -0.45
N ASN A 156 -9.51 2.96 0.34
CA ASN A 156 -9.08 2.94 1.74
C ASN A 156 -9.98 2.03 2.60
N LYS A 157 -11.29 1.97 2.33
CA LYS A 157 -12.21 1.00 2.98
C LYS A 157 -11.80 -0.44 2.68
N ALA A 158 -11.50 -0.75 1.40
CA ALA A 158 -11.04 -2.09 1.03
C ALA A 158 -9.77 -2.49 1.79
N VAL A 159 -8.76 -1.59 1.89
CA VAL A 159 -7.53 -1.85 2.65
C VAL A 159 -7.84 -2.12 4.13
N LYS A 160 -8.73 -1.33 4.73
CA LYS A 160 -9.12 -1.54 6.13
C LYS A 160 -9.83 -2.88 6.35
N MET A 161 -10.63 -3.33 5.38
CA MET A 161 -11.26 -4.64 5.45
C MET A 161 -10.24 -5.78 5.39
N TYR A 162 -9.20 -5.68 4.56
CA TYR A 162 -8.08 -6.64 4.57
C TYR A 162 -7.32 -6.62 5.91
N GLU A 163 -7.07 -5.44 6.49
CA GLU A 163 -6.45 -5.32 7.81
C GLU A 163 -7.29 -5.99 8.90
N VAL A 164 -8.61 -5.82 8.88
CA VAL A 164 -9.50 -6.39 9.91
C VAL A 164 -9.55 -7.92 9.88
N ILE A 165 -9.44 -8.55 8.70
CA ILE A 165 -9.48 -10.02 8.59
C ILE A 165 -8.14 -10.69 8.88
N SER A 166 -7.08 -9.94 9.21
CA SER A 166 -5.76 -10.51 9.52
C SER A 166 -5.72 -11.33 10.81
N GLY A 167 -6.73 -11.19 11.67
CA GLY A 167 -6.78 -11.90 12.95
C GLY A 167 -6.04 -11.19 14.08
N ALA A 168 -6.20 -11.67 15.30
CA ALA A 168 -5.63 -11.04 16.50
C ALA A 168 -4.09 -11.13 16.54
N ASP A 169 -3.55 -12.29 16.20
CA ASP A 169 -2.11 -12.58 16.31
C ASP A 169 -1.24 -11.77 15.32
N THR A 170 -1.83 -11.34 14.21
CA THR A 170 -1.13 -10.55 13.16
C THR A 170 -1.64 -9.10 13.06
N ALA A 171 -2.53 -8.68 13.95
CA ALA A 171 -3.19 -7.36 13.89
C ALA A 171 -2.20 -6.19 13.89
N ASP A 172 -1.17 -6.24 14.72
CA ASP A 172 -0.19 -5.16 14.81
C ASP A 172 0.64 -5.05 13.53
N LEU A 173 1.06 -6.16 12.96
CA LEU A 173 1.82 -6.18 11.71
C LEU A 173 0.96 -5.74 10.52
N ALA A 174 -0.32 -6.15 10.48
CA ALA A 174 -1.28 -5.65 9.50
C ALA A 174 -1.44 -4.11 9.57
N VAL A 175 -1.49 -3.56 10.78
CA VAL A 175 -1.51 -2.09 10.99
C VAL A 175 -0.22 -1.45 10.50
N VAL A 176 0.93 -2.02 10.81
CA VAL A 176 2.24 -1.51 10.35
C VAL A 176 2.32 -1.50 8.82
N ILE A 177 1.95 -2.59 8.13
CA ILE A 177 1.93 -2.67 6.66
C ILE A 177 0.93 -1.67 6.07
N ASN A 178 -0.26 -1.54 6.65
CA ASN A 178 -1.25 -0.56 6.19
C ASN A 178 -0.74 0.88 6.35
N LEU A 179 -0.17 1.24 7.51
CA LEU A 179 0.28 2.60 7.78
C LEU A 179 1.57 2.96 7.04
N SER A 180 2.53 2.04 6.94
CA SER A 180 3.70 2.22 6.07
C SER A 180 3.28 2.35 4.60
N GLY A 181 2.33 1.53 4.15
CA GLY A 181 1.72 1.64 2.82
C GLY A 181 0.99 2.98 2.60
N LYS A 182 0.37 3.54 3.64
CA LYS A 182 -0.26 4.86 3.61
C LYS A 182 0.76 5.98 3.40
N GLN A 183 1.98 5.85 3.91
CA GLN A 183 3.05 6.82 3.66
C GLN A 183 3.34 6.99 2.16
N ARG A 184 3.36 5.90 1.38
CA ARG A 184 3.49 5.97 -0.09
C ARG A 184 2.38 6.82 -0.72
N MET A 185 1.16 6.65 -0.25
CA MET A 185 0.02 7.44 -0.73
C MET A 185 0.18 8.91 -0.34
N LEU A 186 0.63 9.20 0.90
CA LEU A 186 0.82 10.56 1.38
C LEU A 186 1.90 11.30 0.58
N THR A 187 3.00 10.65 0.17
CA THR A 187 4.02 11.28 -0.70
C THR A 187 3.41 11.79 -2.00
N GLN A 188 2.57 10.98 -2.65
CA GLN A 188 1.92 11.36 -3.91
C GLN A 188 0.83 12.42 -3.68
N ARG A 189 0.10 12.32 -2.58
CA ARG A 189 -0.96 13.24 -2.20
C ARG A 189 -0.43 14.64 -1.91
N MET A 190 0.68 14.78 -1.19
CA MET A 190 1.32 16.08 -0.93
C MET A 190 1.69 16.78 -2.24
N SER A 191 2.37 16.07 -3.15
CA SER A 191 2.69 16.64 -4.47
C SER A 191 1.43 17.01 -5.25
N LYS A 192 0.42 16.16 -5.27
CA LYS A 192 -0.88 16.46 -5.93
C LYS A 192 -1.52 17.73 -5.36
N GLU A 193 -1.58 17.88 -4.04
CA GLU A 193 -2.18 19.04 -3.37
C GLU A 193 -1.39 20.31 -3.69
N PHE A 194 -0.06 20.26 -3.72
CA PHE A 194 0.81 21.35 -4.15
C PHE A 194 0.55 21.78 -5.62
N LEU A 195 0.42 20.80 -6.52
CA LEU A 195 0.12 21.07 -7.94
C LEU A 195 -1.29 21.66 -8.15
N LEU A 196 -2.28 21.25 -7.34
CA LEU A 196 -3.64 21.84 -7.38
C LEU A 196 -3.62 23.31 -6.94
N ILE A 197 -2.80 23.68 -5.96
CA ILE A 197 -2.58 25.07 -5.57
C ILE A 197 -2.00 25.87 -6.74
N ALA A 198 -1.00 25.29 -7.43
CA ALA A 198 -0.38 25.91 -8.62
C ALA A 198 -1.38 26.10 -9.76
N LEU A 199 -2.26 25.13 -10.01
CA LEU A 199 -3.32 25.18 -11.03
C LEU A 199 -4.48 26.12 -10.67
N GLY A 200 -4.50 26.68 -9.46
CA GLY A 200 -5.59 27.52 -9.00
C GLY A 200 -6.90 26.77 -8.69
N ILE A 201 -6.84 25.45 -8.51
CA ILE A 201 -7.99 24.60 -8.20
C ILE A 201 -8.15 24.51 -6.68
N ASP A 202 -9.25 25.08 -6.16
CA ASP A 202 -9.59 25.08 -4.73
C ASP A 202 -8.38 25.38 -3.82
N LYS A 203 -7.64 26.45 -4.13
CA LYS A 203 -6.32 26.79 -3.52
C LYS A 203 -6.32 26.70 -2.00
N GLN A 204 -7.27 27.34 -1.32
CA GLN A 204 -7.30 27.36 0.14
C GLN A 204 -7.56 25.96 0.73
N THR A 205 -8.51 25.23 0.16
CA THR A 205 -8.82 23.85 0.57
C THR A 205 -7.61 22.95 0.39
N ASN A 206 -6.89 23.05 -0.74
CA ASN A 206 -5.73 22.24 -1.00
C ASN A 206 -4.52 22.64 -0.15
N ARG A 207 -4.38 23.92 0.22
CA ARG A 207 -3.36 24.36 1.20
C ARG A 207 -3.63 23.75 2.58
N ASN A 208 -4.87 23.79 3.06
CA ASN A 208 -5.26 23.19 4.33
C ASN A 208 -5.06 21.66 4.31
N ARG A 209 -5.37 21.00 3.19
CA ARG A 209 -5.12 19.56 3.00
C ARG A 209 -3.63 19.24 3.00
N LEU A 210 -2.82 20.01 2.30
CA LEU A 210 -1.37 19.83 2.25
C LEU A 210 -0.76 19.89 3.65
N ASN A 211 -1.14 20.88 4.46
CA ASN A 211 -0.68 21.00 5.85
C ASN A 211 -1.07 19.77 6.70
N LYS A 212 -2.32 19.28 6.56
CA LYS A 212 -2.76 18.06 7.25
C LYS A 212 -2.03 16.82 6.75
N THR A 213 -1.78 16.75 5.44
CA THR A 213 -1.10 15.58 4.82
C THR A 213 0.37 15.52 5.24
N THR A 214 1.07 16.67 5.29
CA THR A 214 2.46 16.77 5.75
C THR A 214 2.59 16.42 7.23
N ALA A 215 1.72 16.94 8.09
CA ALA A 215 1.71 16.62 9.52
C ALA A 215 1.44 15.12 9.78
N LEU A 216 0.50 14.52 9.02
CA LEU A 216 0.21 13.09 9.14
C LEU A 216 1.38 12.24 8.66
N PHE A 217 2.05 12.64 7.58
CA PHE A 217 3.24 11.93 7.09
C PHE A 217 4.35 11.93 8.14
N ASP A 218 4.66 13.09 8.69
CA ASP A 218 5.71 13.28 9.69
C ASP A 218 5.44 12.46 10.95
N ARG A 219 4.24 12.59 11.53
CA ARG A 219 3.82 11.81 12.70
C ARG A 219 3.91 10.31 12.45
N THR A 220 3.38 9.84 11.31
CA THR A 220 3.35 8.40 11.02
C THR A 220 4.75 7.86 10.74
N LEU A 221 5.65 8.62 10.08
CA LEU A 221 7.03 8.22 9.87
C LEU A 221 7.78 8.07 11.19
N LYS A 222 7.61 9.03 12.12
CA LYS A 222 8.15 8.94 13.47
C LYS A 222 7.56 7.74 14.23
N GLY A 223 6.23 7.55 14.16
CA GLY A 223 5.55 6.44 14.82
C GLY A 223 5.97 5.07 14.30
N LEU A 224 6.22 4.91 13.00
CA LEU A 224 6.78 3.67 12.43
C LEU A 224 8.16 3.35 13.02
N ARG A 225 8.97 4.36 13.29
CA ARG A 225 10.32 4.17 13.83
C ARG A 225 10.34 3.96 15.34
N ASP A 226 9.63 4.79 16.08
CA ASP A 226 9.77 4.94 17.53
C ASP A 226 8.54 4.48 18.33
N GLY A 227 7.46 4.10 17.62
CA GLY A 227 6.15 3.79 18.20
C GLY A 227 5.23 5.01 18.28
N ASP A 228 3.91 4.76 18.21
CA ASP A 228 2.84 5.75 18.44
C ASP A 228 1.56 5.00 18.85
N GLU A 229 1.22 5.03 20.13
CA GLU A 229 0.03 4.34 20.67
C GLU A 229 -1.26 4.80 20.00
N GLY A 230 -1.41 6.11 19.75
CA GLY A 230 -2.59 6.67 19.08
C GLY A 230 -2.79 6.21 17.65
N LEU A 231 -1.72 5.72 17.00
CA LEU A 231 -1.75 5.06 15.70
C LEU A 231 -1.69 3.54 15.79
N ARG A 232 -1.59 2.96 16.98
CA ARG A 232 -1.36 1.53 17.22
C ARG A 232 -0.11 1.03 16.50
N LEU A 233 0.95 1.82 16.54
CA LEU A 233 2.25 1.48 15.97
C LEU A 233 3.20 1.06 17.08
N PRO A 234 3.65 -0.21 17.13
CA PRO A 234 4.79 -0.59 17.95
C PRO A 234 6.07 0.04 17.36
N PRO A 235 7.10 0.28 18.18
CA PRO A 235 8.39 0.71 17.68
C PRO A 235 9.00 -0.38 16.79
N THR A 236 9.61 0.02 15.67
CA THR A 236 10.37 -0.92 14.83
C THR A 236 11.65 -1.32 15.54
N THR A 237 11.82 -2.62 15.82
CA THR A 237 13.01 -3.19 16.48
C THR A 237 14.06 -3.67 15.49
N ASP A 238 13.68 -4.11 14.28
CA ASP A 238 14.61 -4.58 13.25
C ASP A 238 15.55 -3.43 12.82
N PRO A 239 16.89 -3.61 12.98
CA PRO A 239 17.86 -2.57 12.68
C PRO A 239 17.92 -2.21 11.20
N LYS A 240 17.62 -3.14 10.27
CA LYS A 240 17.61 -2.89 8.83
C LYS A 240 16.43 -2.02 8.44
N ILE A 241 15.24 -2.31 9.01
CA ILE A 241 14.04 -1.51 8.76
C ILE A 241 14.22 -0.12 9.39
N ARG A 242 14.80 -0.01 10.60
CA ARG A 242 15.12 1.29 11.21
C ARG A 242 16.04 2.13 10.33
N ALA A 243 17.11 1.54 9.82
CA ALA A 243 18.04 2.22 8.90
C ALA A 243 17.31 2.69 7.63
N GLN A 244 16.42 1.86 7.09
CA GLN A 244 15.59 2.23 5.92
C GLN A 244 14.65 3.41 6.23
N LEU A 245 14.04 3.45 7.41
CA LEU A 245 13.20 4.56 7.83
C LEU A 245 14.02 5.85 8.04
N ASP A 246 15.28 5.75 8.47
CA ASP A 246 16.19 6.90 8.59
C ASP A 246 16.57 7.45 7.21
N VAL A 247 16.76 6.60 6.19
CA VAL A 247 16.91 7.04 4.79
C VAL A 247 15.66 7.80 4.32
N VAL A 248 14.48 7.28 4.60
CA VAL A 248 13.20 7.95 4.25
C VAL A 248 13.11 9.30 4.97
N ARG A 249 13.50 9.39 6.22
CA ARG A 249 13.51 10.65 6.99
C ARG A 249 14.44 11.70 6.36
N GLY A 250 15.66 11.34 6.00
CA GLY A 250 16.58 12.25 5.33
C GLY A 250 16.07 12.77 3.99
N LEU A 251 15.33 11.95 3.23
CA LEU A 251 14.66 12.40 1.99
C LEU A 251 13.45 13.29 2.29
N TRP A 252 12.70 13.02 3.35
CA TRP A 252 11.60 13.85 3.81
C TRP A 252 12.06 15.25 4.22
N GLU A 253 13.14 15.36 4.96
CA GLU A 253 13.74 16.65 5.39
C GLU A 253 14.15 17.52 4.19
N LYS A 254 14.53 16.92 3.06
CA LYS A 254 14.82 17.62 1.81
C LYS A 254 13.56 17.97 1.00
N PHE A 255 12.54 17.13 1.06
CA PHE A 255 11.29 17.31 0.29
C PHE A 255 10.33 18.30 0.94
N HIS A 256 10.12 18.20 2.26
CA HIS A 256 9.13 19.00 2.99
C HIS A 256 9.29 20.53 2.80
N PRO A 257 10.50 21.12 2.87
CA PRO A 257 10.66 22.56 2.65
C PRO A 257 10.22 23.03 1.26
N LEU A 258 10.31 22.17 0.24
CA LEU A 258 9.89 22.53 -1.12
C LEU A 258 8.37 22.80 -1.19
N LEU A 259 7.58 22.09 -0.39
CA LEU A 259 6.12 22.25 -0.35
C LEU A 259 5.65 23.57 0.28
N LYS A 260 6.54 24.28 0.96
CA LYS A 260 6.28 25.59 1.57
C LYS A 260 6.64 26.76 0.65
N LYS A 261 7.41 26.50 -0.42
CA LYS A 261 7.85 27.52 -1.38
C LYS A 261 6.70 27.93 -2.33
N PRO A 262 6.78 29.11 -2.94
CA PRO A 262 5.91 29.48 -4.05
C PRO A 262 5.98 28.47 -5.20
N ALA A 263 4.85 28.21 -5.86
CA ALA A 263 4.74 27.23 -6.94
C ALA A 263 5.26 27.82 -8.28
N THR A 264 6.54 28.15 -8.35
CA THR A 264 7.24 28.54 -9.59
C THR A 264 7.57 27.31 -10.43
N ALA A 265 7.92 27.50 -11.72
CA ALA A 265 8.37 26.39 -12.58
C ALA A 265 9.53 25.61 -11.96
N ALA A 266 10.50 26.32 -11.37
CA ALA A 266 11.64 25.71 -10.67
C ALA A 266 11.20 24.85 -9.47
N THR A 267 10.29 25.34 -8.65
CA THR A 267 9.77 24.62 -7.47
C THR A 267 8.92 23.42 -7.89
N LEU A 268 8.08 23.56 -8.92
CA LEU A 268 7.30 22.46 -9.47
C LEU A 268 8.19 21.31 -9.94
N GLY A 269 9.25 21.62 -10.69
CA GLY A 269 10.24 20.64 -11.11
C GLY A 269 11.00 20.02 -9.94
N ALA A 270 11.37 20.81 -8.92
CA ALA A 270 12.04 20.31 -7.72
C ALA A 270 11.13 19.34 -6.91
N VAL A 271 9.87 19.69 -6.71
CA VAL A 271 8.86 18.82 -6.05
C VAL A 271 8.67 17.52 -6.83
N ALA A 272 8.56 17.58 -8.15
CA ALA A 272 8.41 16.40 -9.00
C ALA A 272 9.62 15.45 -8.87
N ARG A 273 10.84 15.97 -8.90
CA ARG A 273 12.08 15.20 -8.79
C ARG A 273 12.29 14.64 -7.38
N ALA A 274 12.12 15.43 -6.34
CA ALA A 274 12.35 15.00 -4.95
C ALA A 274 11.31 13.97 -4.45
N ASN A 275 10.10 13.97 -5.02
CA ASN A 275 9.06 12.99 -4.70
C ASN A 275 9.44 11.55 -5.11
N LEU A 276 10.23 11.37 -6.17
CA LEU A 276 10.54 10.04 -6.72
C LEU A 276 11.38 9.19 -5.76
N PRO A 277 12.55 9.65 -5.26
CA PRO A 277 13.34 8.89 -4.32
C PRO A 277 12.59 8.66 -2.99
N LEU A 278 11.85 9.64 -2.48
CA LEU A 278 11.04 9.48 -1.27
C LEU A 278 10.01 8.35 -1.41
N LEU A 279 9.32 8.27 -2.56
CA LEU A 279 8.41 7.16 -2.86
C LEU A 279 9.15 5.83 -2.97
N ALA A 280 10.30 5.81 -3.66
CA ALA A 280 11.08 4.59 -3.88
C ALA A 280 11.55 3.98 -2.55
N GLU A 281 12.13 4.80 -1.67
CA GLU A 281 12.65 4.33 -0.38
C GLU A 281 11.51 3.98 0.59
N MET A 282 10.36 4.66 0.51
CA MET A 282 9.17 4.25 1.25
C MET A 282 8.59 2.92 0.73
N ASN A 283 8.64 2.65 -0.58
CA ASN A 283 8.28 1.34 -1.12
C ASN A 283 9.19 0.23 -0.59
N ARG A 284 10.51 0.49 -0.47
CA ARG A 284 11.47 -0.46 0.10
C ARG A 284 11.12 -0.78 1.55
N ALA A 285 10.87 0.24 2.38
CA ALA A 285 10.46 0.04 3.77
C ALA A 285 9.19 -0.82 3.90
N VAL A 286 8.16 -0.54 3.09
CA VAL A 286 6.92 -1.35 3.10
C VAL A 286 7.17 -2.80 2.70
N LYS A 287 8.05 -3.03 1.74
CA LYS A 287 8.41 -4.38 1.31
C LYS A 287 9.16 -5.13 2.41
N MET A 288 10.06 -4.46 3.14
CA MET A 288 10.76 -5.07 4.28
C MET A 288 9.76 -5.47 5.38
N TYR A 289 8.76 -4.65 5.68
CA TYR A 289 7.68 -5.02 6.59
C TYR A 289 6.83 -6.19 6.06
N GLU A 290 6.52 -6.25 4.75
CA GLU A 290 5.81 -7.39 4.15
C GLU A 290 6.62 -8.70 4.26
N GLU A 291 7.93 -8.63 4.11
CA GLU A 291 8.84 -9.78 4.15
C GLU A 291 9.16 -10.25 5.58
N SER A 292 8.86 -9.43 6.59
CA SER A 292 9.02 -9.78 8.01
C SER A 292 7.76 -10.39 8.64
N TRP A 293 6.71 -10.56 7.85
CA TRP A 293 5.42 -11.13 8.29
C TRP A 293 5.43 -12.68 8.42
#